data_d5efcb6a2d3458a963fdb033285f3bfd
#
_entry.id   d5efcb6a2d3458a963fdb033285f3bfd
#
_cell.length_a   1.000
_cell.length_b   1.000
_cell.length_c   1.000
_cell.angle_alpha   90.00
_cell.angle_beta   90.00
_cell.angle_gamma   90.00
#
_symmetry.space_group_name_H-M   'P 1'
#
loop_
_entity.id
_entity.type
_entity.pdbx_description
1 polymer ?
#
loop_
_entity_poly.entity_id
_entity_poly.type
_entity_poly.pdbx_seq_one_letter_code
_entity_poly.pdbx_strand_id
1 'polypeptide(L)'
;VAGDLLTATDASLGSGGGSGLVLQVSTIDSPFVASDMNSWQFDTFTDTVSYQTNLLVAHPSQDLDSIDSEINTRLLCGPLTGTTLWAAGLFAVDSCVVTSGSATVTLAALDPKIAAGQVVKGYGIPAGTTVVSVVATTVTLSANATASSTTTLTFDNEVSISGGVVSLHPYVFVYGNDGLIWNCSAGDIDDWVSADANQVNAATGKILQGLPVRGGSNAPSGLFWSLDSLIRVSYAPQSLGVPGTANFAATTYWRYDIITSQSSFMSSSAVIEYDGIYYWVGVDRFMLYNGVVKEIPNPMNQNYFFDNLNYTQRQKVWACKVPRFGEVWWFYPRGDATECTDCVIFNVREGTWYDTGEALGSQRSAGYFSQVFRFPVEAGYEINTADAINQVSITDAGSGYADDTYSYQTLTGGTGTGATATMEVVNGVVVSVIINNRGSGYTVGDTLTATLDGVGIDFEITVDTLMQLVSLWQHEIGKNLVQGTNVLAIESSFTTSDLGVIAGGPATFSPVGENKWTRIERVEPNFIQVGDLDLYIVGRPYPDQPDQVTGPYTFAPGTSKIDMKEQRRLLRLKFVSNQVDGDYQTGKVIVDADFGDVRGYTV
;
A
#
# COMPACT_ATOMS: atom_id res chain seq x y z
N VAL A 1 8.60 -4.16 -13.70
CA VAL A 1 9.44 -4.75 -14.73
C VAL A 1 8.68 -4.72 -16.03
N ALA A 2 9.31 -4.43 -17.15
CA ALA A 2 8.71 -4.40 -18.45
C ALA A 2 8.05 -5.74 -18.74
N GLY A 3 6.75 -5.70 -18.92
CA GLY A 3 5.97 -6.88 -19.15
C GLY A 3 5.08 -7.29 -18.00
N ASP A 4 5.23 -6.69 -16.83
CA ASP A 4 4.31 -6.89 -15.71
C ASP A 4 3.08 -6.01 -15.81
N LEU A 5 2.56 -5.90 -17.00
CA LEU A 5 1.18 -5.55 -17.19
C LEU A 5 0.36 -6.53 -16.35
N LEU A 6 -0.50 -6.04 -15.50
CA LEU A 6 -1.65 -6.76 -14.97
C LEU A 6 -2.50 -7.21 -16.19
N THR A 7 -2.08 -8.28 -16.83
CA THR A 7 -2.90 -8.90 -17.86
C THR A 7 -3.96 -9.69 -17.13
N ALA A 8 -5.19 -9.15 -17.11
CA ALA A 8 -6.35 -9.96 -16.87
C ALA A 8 -6.46 -10.95 -18.04
N THR A 9 -5.76 -12.07 -17.98
CA THR A 9 -5.97 -13.15 -18.91
C THR A 9 -7.21 -13.90 -18.48
N ASP A 10 -8.29 -13.66 -19.19
CA ASP A 10 -9.49 -14.49 -19.16
C ASP A 10 -9.19 -15.85 -19.80
N ALA A 11 -8.59 -16.74 -19.03
CA ALA A 11 -8.28 -18.09 -19.47
C ALA A 11 -9.29 -19.14 -19.00
N SER A 12 -10.38 -18.74 -18.35
CA SER A 12 -11.32 -19.71 -17.78
C SER A 12 -12.79 -19.29 -17.77
N LEU A 13 -13.22 -18.44 -18.68
CA LEU A 13 -14.64 -18.30 -18.96
C LEU A 13 -15.11 -19.47 -19.82
N GLY A 14 -15.16 -20.66 -19.21
CA GLY A 14 -16.04 -21.72 -19.68
C GLY A 14 -17.47 -21.20 -19.63
N SER A 15 -18.22 -21.42 -20.68
CA SER A 15 -19.61 -21.06 -20.94
C SER A 15 -20.55 -21.24 -19.73
N GLY A 16 -20.65 -20.22 -18.88
CA GLY A 16 -21.53 -20.24 -17.73
C GLY A 16 -21.40 -18.91 -16.99
N GLY A 17 -22.27 -17.96 -17.32
CA GLY A 17 -22.24 -16.59 -16.85
C GLY A 17 -22.02 -16.39 -15.35
N GLY A 18 -20.86 -15.89 -15.03
CA GLY A 18 -20.48 -15.38 -13.72
C GLY A 18 -19.26 -14.50 -13.90
N SER A 19 -19.45 -13.20 -13.92
CA SER A 19 -18.40 -12.20 -14.01
C SER A 19 -17.62 -12.12 -12.70
N GLY A 20 -16.56 -12.91 -12.59
CA GLY A 20 -15.53 -12.73 -11.58
C GLY A 20 -14.25 -12.27 -12.27
N LEU A 21 -13.83 -11.03 -12.06
CA LEU A 21 -12.52 -10.56 -12.48
C LEU A 21 -11.47 -11.23 -11.59
N VAL A 22 -10.83 -12.27 -12.11
CA VAL A 22 -9.67 -12.89 -11.45
C VAL A 22 -8.43 -12.17 -11.96
N LEU A 23 -7.87 -11.29 -11.14
CA LEU A 23 -6.54 -10.74 -11.39
C LEU A 23 -5.51 -11.84 -11.09
N GLN A 24 -5.02 -12.48 -12.12
CA GLN A 24 -3.87 -13.38 -11.98
C GLN A 24 -2.60 -12.55 -12.21
N VAL A 25 -1.85 -12.33 -11.15
CA VAL A 25 -0.48 -11.83 -11.26
C VAL A 25 0.34 -13.01 -11.81
N SER A 26 0.75 -12.95 -13.07
CA SER A 26 1.71 -13.90 -13.60
C SER A 26 3.06 -13.70 -12.93
N THR A 27 3.74 -14.79 -12.61
CA THR A 27 5.06 -14.80 -12.00
C THR A 27 6.03 -13.89 -12.77
N ILE A 28 6.64 -12.98 -12.07
CA ILE A 28 7.67 -12.08 -12.60
C ILE A 28 8.95 -12.91 -12.75
N ASP A 29 9.40 -13.15 -13.96
CA ASP A 29 10.61 -13.92 -14.29
C ASP A 29 11.91 -13.17 -14.06
N SER A 30 11.89 -12.09 -13.30
CA SER A 30 13.08 -11.32 -12.98
C SER A 30 13.10 -11.03 -11.48
N PRO A 31 14.24 -11.07 -10.79
CA PRO A 31 14.30 -10.69 -9.41
C PRO A 31 13.93 -9.21 -9.30
N PHE A 32 12.67 -8.95 -9.05
CA PHE A 32 12.20 -7.64 -8.67
C PHE A 32 12.75 -7.38 -7.27
N VAL A 33 13.83 -6.62 -7.20
CA VAL A 33 14.16 -5.96 -5.95
C VAL A 33 13.06 -4.93 -5.76
N ALA A 34 12.05 -5.27 -4.98
CA ALA A 34 11.06 -4.31 -4.55
C ALA A 34 11.80 -3.19 -3.84
N SER A 35 12.13 -2.14 -4.57
CA SER A 35 12.49 -0.91 -3.90
C SER A 35 11.24 -0.46 -3.18
N ASP A 36 11.39 0.03 -1.96
CA ASP A 36 10.32 0.47 -1.06
C ASP A 36 9.36 1.50 -1.66
N MET A 37 9.52 1.82 -2.90
CA MET A 37 8.98 2.98 -3.57
C MET A 37 8.16 2.67 -4.83
N ASN A 38 8.04 1.42 -5.22
CA ASN A 38 7.35 1.03 -6.45
C ASN A 38 5.92 0.60 -6.15
N SER A 39 5.03 1.56 -5.96
CA SER A 39 3.59 1.30 -5.91
C SER A 39 2.90 1.93 -7.11
N TRP A 40 2.17 1.13 -7.87
CA TRP A 40 1.27 1.63 -8.89
C TRP A 40 0.06 2.28 -8.23
N GLN A 41 -0.32 3.44 -8.72
CA GLN A 41 -1.58 4.08 -8.37
C GLN A 41 -2.54 4.00 -9.56
N PHE A 42 -3.78 3.68 -9.28
CA PHE A 42 -4.83 3.52 -10.28
C PHE A 42 -6.07 4.30 -9.88
N ASP A 43 -6.72 4.88 -10.87
CA ASP A 43 -8.06 5.44 -10.72
C ASP A 43 -8.83 5.29 -12.04
N THR A 44 -10.11 5.61 -12.03
CA THR A 44 -10.95 5.56 -13.20
C THR A 44 -11.41 6.95 -13.58
N PHE A 45 -11.47 7.22 -14.87
CA PHE A 45 -11.86 8.51 -15.42
C PHE A 45 -12.84 8.33 -16.58
N THR A 46 -13.88 9.15 -16.64
CA THR A 46 -14.80 9.18 -17.78
C THR A 46 -14.37 10.31 -18.71
N ASP A 47 -13.71 9.96 -19.79
CA ASP A 47 -13.40 10.88 -20.89
C ASP A 47 -14.66 11.09 -21.73
N THR A 48 -15.04 12.35 -21.94
CA THR A 48 -16.24 12.71 -22.69
C THR A 48 -15.94 13.44 -23.98
N VAL A 49 -14.67 13.80 -24.21
CA VAL A 49 -14.24 14.61 -25.35
C VAL A 49 -13.40 13.81 -26.34
N SER A 50 -12.21 13.38 -25.93
CA SER A 50 -11.25 12.75 -26.83
C SER A 50 -11.58 11.28 -27.13
N TYR A 51 -11.87 10.48 -26.12
CA TYR A 51 -12.11 9.04 -26.27
C TYR A 51 -13.57 8.62 -26.06
N GLN A 52 -14.37 9.44 -25.41
CA GLN A 52 -15.80 9.22 -25.11
C GLN A 52 -16.08 7.87 -24.44
N THR A 53 -15.21 7.47 -23.51
CA THR A 53 -15.27 6.19 -22.80
C THR A 53 -14.72 6.32 -21.38
N ASN A 54 -14.93 5.26 -20.59
CA ASN A 54 -14.29 5.13 -19.30
C ASN A 54 -12.85 4.62 -19.47
N LEU A 55 -11.91 5.36 -18.91
CA LEU A 55 -10.50 5.08 -18.95
C LEU A 55 -9.99 4.64 -17.56
N LEU A 56 -9.05 3.73 -17.55
CA LEU A 56 -8.11 3.53 -16.45
C LEU A 56 -7.05 4.61 -16.57
N VAL A 57 -6.74 5.27 -15.45
CA VAL A 57 -5.57 6.14 -15.31
C VAL A 57 -4.62 5.50 -14.32
N ALA A 58 -3.35 5.47 -14.66
CA ALA A 58 -2.35 4.75 -13.89
C ALA A 58 -1.03 5.51 -13.84
N HIS A 59 -0.37 5.43 -12.70
CA HIS A 59 0.95 6.00 -12.52
C HIS A 59 1.85 5.02 -11.74
N PRO A 60 2.99 4.61 -12.31
CA PRO A 60 4.03 3.92 -11.58
C PRO A 60 4.75 4.93 -10.68
N SER A 61 4.70 4.76 -9.38
CA SER A 61 5.15 5.79 -8.43
C SER A 61 6.65 6.04 -8.42
N GLN A 62 7.46 5.25 -9.14
CA GLN A 62 8.90 5.50 -9.30
C GLN A 62 9.58 4.78 -10.47
N ASP A 63 10.84 5.22 -10.72
CA ASP A 63 11.79 4.63 -11.64
C ASP A 63 11.75 3.10 -11.65
N LEU A 64 11.05 2.57 -12.63
CA LEU A 64 11.30 1.22 -13.08
C LEU A 64 12.60 1.30 -13.87
N ASP A 65 13.72 1.00 -13.23
CA ASP A 65 14.97 0.88 -13.94
C ASP A 65 14.76 0.10 -15.24
N SER A 66 15.01 0.73 -16.33
CA SER A 66 15.48 0.15 -17.59
C SER A 66 14.60 -0.02 -18.79
N ILE A 67 13.29 0.31 -18.83
CA ILE A 67 12.60 -0.04 -20.09
C ILE A 67 12.29 1.14 -20.99
N ASP A 68 11.96 2.23 -20.44
CA ASP A 68 11.85 3.50 -21.14
C ASP A 68 11.77 4.59 -20.10
N SER A 69 12.85 5.31 -19.88
CA SER A 69 12.89 6.41 -18.90
C SER A 69 11.80 7.48 -19.15
N GLU A 70 11.27 7.51 -20.38
CA GLU A 70 10.16 8.39 -20.73
C GLU A 70 8.80 7.90 -20.19
N ILE A 71 8.60 6.59 -20.00
CA ILE A 71 7.32 6.02 -19.54
C ILE A 71 7.22 6.04 -18.02
N ASN A 72 8.33 5.92 -17.31
CA ASN A 72 8.39 5.72 -15.86
C ASN A 72 7.92 6.91 -15.03
N THR A 73 7.88 8.08 -15.60
CA THR A 73 7.41 9.31 -14.92
C THR A 73 6.10 9.84 -15.50
N ARG A 74 5.51 9.15 -16.47
CA ARG A 74 4.32 9.62 -17.20
C ARG A 74 3.03 9.12 -16.56
N LEU A 75 1.98 9.95 -16.63
CA LEU A 75 0.62 9.47 -16.46
C LEU A 75 0.25 8.59 -17.64
N LEU A 76 -0.20 7.37 -17.37
CA LEU A 76 -0.71 6.45 -18.38
C LEU A 76 -2.22 6.39 -18.33
N CYS A 77 -2.86 6.18 -19.48
CA CYS A 77 -4.29 5.95 -19.56
C CYS A 77 -4.60 4.88 -20.61
N GLY A 78 -5.76 4.24 -20.49
CA GLY A 78 -6.21 3.24 -21.43
C GLY A 78 -7.63 2.75 -21.13
N PRO A 79 -8.27 2.01 -22.04
CA PRO A 79 -9.63 1.54 -21.84
C PRO A 79 -9.66 0.50 -20.70
N LEU A 80 -10.71 0.53 -19.86
CA LEU A 80 -10.89 -0.40 -18.73
C LEU A 80 -10.88 -1.88 -19.15
N THR A 81 -11.25 -2.16 -20.39
CA THR A 81 -11.30 -3.52 -20.95
C THR A 81 -10.16 -3.83 -21.91
N GLY A 82 -9.23 -2.89 -22.09
CA GLY A 82 -8.10 -3.01 -23.01
C GLY A 82 -6.82 -3.45 -22.32
N THR A 83 -5.87 -3.90 -23.13
CA THR A 83 -4.53 -4.30 -22.69
C THR A 83 -3.46 -3.27 -23.02
N THR A 84 -3.83 -2.15 -23.67
CA THR A 84 -2.89 -1.15 -24.15
C THR A 84 -3.05 0.14 -23.35
N LEU A 85 -1.95 0.61 -22.75
CA LEU A 85 -1.86 1.91 -22.11
C LEU A 85 -1.04 2.85 -22.99
N TRP A 86 -1.40 4.13 -23.00
CA TRP A 86 -0.66 5.21 -23.66
C TRP A 86 -0.46 6.38 -22.69
N ALA A 87 0.47 7.26 -23.02
CA ALA A 87 0.73 8.46 -22.21
C ALA A 87 -0.43 9.46 -22.32
N ALA A 88 -0.97 9.90 -21.19
CA ALA A 88 -1.96 10.98 -21.15
C ALA A 88 -1.35 12.31 -21.61
N GLY A 89 -2.16 13.15 -22.23
CA GLY A 89 -1.71 14.41 -22.78
C GLY A 89 -0.93 14.31 -24.09
N LEU A 90 -0.92 13.12 -24.72
CA LEU A 90 -0.33 12.85 -26.02
C LEU A 90 -1.43 12.71 -27.06
N PHE A 91 -1.53 13.64 -28.00
CA PHE A 91 -2.55 13.62 -29.04
C PHE A 91 -1.98 13.89 -30.43
N ALA A 92 -2.67 13.40 -31.45
CA ALA A 92 -2.28 13.52 -32.84
C ALA A 92 -3.13 14.58 -33.56
N VAL A 93 -2.49 15.36 -34.41
CA VAL A 93 -3.15 16.35 -35.29
C VAL A 93 -2.81 16.06 -36.73
N ASP A 94 -3.81 15.81 -37.52
CA ASP A 94 -3.68 15.44 -38.93
C ASP A 94 -3.52 16.67 -39.84
N SER A 95 -2.96 16.39 -41.03
CA SER A 95 -2.86 17.40 -42.10
C SER A 95 -2.04 18.64 -41.73
N CYS A 96 -1.04 18.49 -40.87
CA CYS A 96 -0.08 19.52 -40.54
C CYS A 96 0.86 19.75 -41.74
N VAL A 97 0.94 20.99 -42.22
CA VAL A 97 1.87 21.37 -43.30
C VAL A 97 3.22 21.79 -42.71
N VAL A 98 4.23 21.05 -43.04
CA VAL A 98 5.62 21.24 -42.61
C VAL A 98 6.46 21.64 -43.82
N THR A 99 7.35 22.64 -43.67
CA THR A 99 8.20 23.11 -44.74
C THR A 99 9.68 23.02 -44.30
N SER A 100 10.50 22.34 -45.08
CA SER A 100 11.96 22.22 -44.81
C SER A 100 12.63 23.58 -44.64
N GLY A 101 13.42 23.72 -43.58
CA GLY A 101 14.11 24.98 -43.25
C GLY A 101 13.22 26.01 -42.54
N SER A 102 11.95 25.73 -42.31
CA SER A 102 11.02 26.62 -41.59
C SER A 102 10.74 26.08 -40.18
N ALA A 103 10.65 26.98 -39.21
CA ALA A 103 10.18 26.67 -37.85
C ALA A 103 8.66 26.78 -37.71
N THR A 104 7.91 27.07 -38.79
CA THR A 104 6.48 27.21 -38.75
C THR A 104 5.78 26.00 -39.32
N VAL A 105 4.76 25.53 -38.62
CA VAL A 105 3.81 24.48 -39.05
C VAL A 105 2.45 25.11 -39.20
N THR A 106 1.76 24.81 -40.29
CA THR A 106 0.39 25.26 -40.50
C THR A 106 -0.59 24.11 -40.28
N LEU A 107 -1.53 24.30 -39.37
CA LEU A 107 -2.60 23.34 -39.06
C LEU A 107 -3.77 23.53 -40.05
N ALA A 108 -4.52 22.46 -40.31
CA ALA A 108 -5.75 22.53 -41.06
C ALA A 108 -6.84 23.31 -40.32
N ALA A 109 -6.88 23.20 -39.01
CA ALA A 109 -7.77 23.94 -38.10
C ALA A 109 -7.05 24.23 -36.78
N LEU A 110 -7.50 25.27 -36.07
CA LEU A 110 -7.00 25.52 -34.71
C LEU A 110 -7.43 24.39 -33.76
N ASP A 111 -6.46 23.81 -33.10
CA ASP A 111 -6.72 22.90 -31.98
C ASP A 111 -6.39 23.64 -30.67
N PRO A 112 -7.37 23.85 -29.77
CA PRO A 112 -7.17 24.57 -28.51
C PRO A 112 -6.25 23.86 -27.53
N LYS A 113 -5.99 22.57 -27.73
CA LYS A 113 -5.07 21.77 -26.91
C LYS A 113 -3.60 22.03 -27.19
N ILE A 114 -3.28 22.73 -28.29
CA ILE A 114 -1.90 23.04 -28.64
C ILE A 114 -1.45 24.32 -27.92
N ALA A 115 -0.37 24.23 -27.14
CA ALA A 115 0.19 25.34 -26.39
C ALA A 115 1.72 25.36 -26.42
N ALA A 116 2.28 26.51 -26.08
CA ALA A 116 3.73 26.66 -25.95
C ALA A 116 4.29 25.71 -24.86
N GLY A 117 5.45 25.12 -25.14
CA GLY A 117 6.13 24.16 -24.24
C GLY A 117 5.90 22.70 -24.60
N GLN A 118 4.84 22.36 -25.32
CA GLN A 118 4.59 20.96 -25.73
C GLN A 118 5.69 20.44 -26.67
N VAL A 119 6.06 19.18 -26.48
CA VAL A 119 6.98 18.47 -27.39
C VAL A 119 6.25 18.05 -28.64
N VAL A 120 6.86 18.26 -29.80
CA VAL A 120 6.30 17.92 -31.11
C VAL A 120 7.12 16.82 -31.76
N LYS A 121 6.45 15.74 -32.19
CA LYS A 121 7.07 14.60 -32.88
C LYS A 121 6.35 14.36 -34.21
N GLY A 122 7.10 13.94 -35.21
CA GLY A 122 6.55 13.56 -36.52
C GLY A 122 7.57 13.67 -37.65
N TYR A 123 7.13 13.30 -38.85
CA TYR A 123 8.03 13.32 -40.03
C TYR A 123 8.54 14.73 -40.32
N GLY A 124 9.87 14.86 -40.43
CA GLY A 124 10.53 16.14 -40.70
C GLY A 124 10.70 17.05 -39.49
N ILE A 125 10.33 16.63 -38.29
CA ILE A 125 10.52 17.36 -37.04
C ILE A 125 11.75 16.78 -36.31
N PRO A 126 12.78 17.60 -35.99
CA PRO A 126 13.93 17.16 -35.20
C PRO A 126 13.50 16.70 -33.78
N ALA A 127 14.24 15.75 -33.23
CA ALA A 127 14.00 15.29 -31.85
C ALA A 127 14.17 16.45 -30.85
N GLY A 128 13.36 16.49 -29.79
CA GLY A 128 13.36 17.53 -28.78
C GLY A 128 12.81 18.90 -29.24
N THR A 129 12.13 18.94 -30.39
CA THR A 129 11.45 20.15 -30.85
C THR A 129 10.21 20.45 -30.00
N THR A 130 10.07 21.71 -29.57
CA THR A 130 8.91 22.15 -28.77
C THR A 130 8.14 23.25 -29.49
N VAL A 131 6.89 23.44 -29.09
CA VAL A 131 6.04 24.56 -29.49
C VAL A 131 6.54 25.83 -28.78
N VAL A 132 6.84 26.87 -29.54
CA VAL A 132 7.21 28.20 -29.01
C VAL A 132 5.98 29.08 -28.87
N SER A 133 5.13 29.10 -29.90
CA SER A 133 3.89 29.90 -29.88
C SER A 133 2.85 29.35 -30.85
N VAL A 134 1.60 29.67 -30.59
CA VAL A 134 0.44 29.34 -31.45
C VAL A 134 -0.30 30.64 -31.77
N VAL A 135 -0.49 30.93 -33.05
CA VAL A 135 -1.27 32.06 -33.51
C VAL A 135 -2.23 31.60 -34.60
N ALA A 136 -3.49 31.55 -34.28
CA ALA A 136 -4.52 30.92 -35.13
C ALA A 136 -4.10 29.49 -35.53
N THR A 137 -4.00 29.20 -36.83
CA THR A 137 -3.59 27.88 -37.35
C THR A 137 -2.07 27.73 -37.54
N THR A 138 -1.27 28.72 -37.13
CA THR A 138 0.19 28.67 -37.27
C THR A 138 0.85 28.37 -35.94
N VAL A 139 1.60 27.28 -35.91
CA VAL A 139 2.42 26.85 -34.76
C VAL A 139 3.87 27.17 -35.07
N THR A 140 4.54 27.91 -34.20
CA THR A 140 5.99 28.16 -34.28
C THR A 140 6.74 27.18 -33.42
N LEU A 141 7.70 26.48 -33.97
CA LEU A 141 8.52 25.47 -33.33
C LEU A 141 9.89 26.02 -32.88
N SER A 142 10.52 25.36 -31.92
CA SER A 142 11.86 25.70 -31.42
C SER A 142 12.99 25.35 -32.41
N ALA A 143 12.72 24.48 -33.38
CA ALA A 143 13.67 24.06 -34.40
C ALA A 143 13.03 24.07 -35.80
N ASN A 144 13.88 24.27 -36.82
CA ASN A 144 13.45 24.21 -38.21
C ASN A 144 13.17 22.76 -38.64
N ALA A 145 12.12 22.57 -39.40
CA ALA A 145 11.82 21.27 -39.99
C ALA A 145 12.89 20.86 -41.00
N THR A 146 13.15 19.56 -41.08
CA THR A 146 14.18 18.96 -41.95
C THR A 146 13.61 18.46 -43.29
N ALA A 147 12.31 18.33 -43.40
CA ALA A 147 11.63 17.89 -44.62
C ALA A 147 10.32 18.68 -44.81
N SER A 148 9.86 18.73 -46.09
CA SER A 148 8.56 19.31 -46.43
C SER A 148 7.54 18.20 -46.61
N SER A 149 6.37 18.27 -45.93
CA SER A 149 5.30 17.31 -46.06
C SER A 149 3.99 17.87 -45.52
N THR A 150 2.89 17.24 -45.91
CA THR A 150 1.64 17.30 -45.14
C THR A 150 1.49 15.98 -44.40
N THR A 151 1.55 16.04 -43.07
CA THR A 151 1.68 14.84 -42.23
C THR A 151 0.91 15.00 -40.92
N THR A 152 0.69 13.91 -40.23
CA THR A 152 0.22 13.91 -38.85
C THR A 152 1.41 14.23 -37.93
N LEU A 153 1.21 15.17 -37.02
CA LEU A 153 2.15 15.48 -35.96
C LEU A 153 1.53 15.11 -34.61
N THR A 154 2.36 14.66 -33.70
CA THR A 154 1.97 14.41 -32.31
C THR A 154 2.42 15.54 -31.43
N PHE A 155 1.53 16.02 -30.57
CA PHE A 155 1.81 17.02 -29.54
C PHE A 155 1.72 16.36 -28.18
N ASP A 156 2.66 16.65 -27.30
CA ASP A 156 2.82 15.98 -26.03
C ASP A 156 3.00 16.99 -24.90
N ASN A 157 2.08 16.95 -23.92
CA ASN A 157 2.17 17.78 -22.72
C ASN A 157 3.23 17.26 -21.71
N GLU A 158 3.81 16.07 -21.96
CA GLU A 158 4.77 15.42 -21.06
C GLU A 158 4.28 15.41 -19.61
N VAL A 159 3.04 14.96 -19.39
CA VAL A 159 2.44 14.91 -18.06
C VAL A 159 3.24 13.96 -17.18
N SER A 160 4.22 14.52 -16.51
CA SER A 160 5.18 13.80 -15.65
C SER A 160 4.86 14.06 -14.19
N ILE A 161 4.89 13.03 -13.39
CA ILE A 161 4.52 13.06 -11.99
C ILE A 161 5.42 12.20 -11.12
N SER A 162 5.58 12.62 -9.86
CA SER A 162 6.43 11.94 -8.89
C SER A 162 5.72 11.58 -7.59
N GLY A 163 4.42 11.85 -7.49
CA GLY A 163 3.59 11.56 -6.32
C GLY A 163 2.50 10.56 -6.64
N GLY A 164 1.48 10.97 -7.39
CA GLY A 164 0.38 10.09 -7.71
C GLY A 164 -0.71 10.75 -8.55
N VAL A 165 -1.83 10.04 -8.70
CA VAL A 165 -2.98 10.43 -9.49
C VAL A 165 -4.26 10.26 -8.69
N VAL A 166 -5.22 11.15 -8.90
CA VAL A 166 -6.58 11.03 -8.35
C VAL A 166 -7.60 11.65 -9.32
N SER A 167 -8.72 10.99 -9.51
CA SER A 167 -9.84 11.51 -10.28
C SER A 167 -10.81 12.28 -9.39
N LEU A 168 -10.95 13.56 -9.67
CA LEU A 168 -11.99 14.41 -9.09
C LEU A 168 -12.99 14.75 -10.20
N HIS A 169 -13.81 13.77 -10.55
CA HIS A 169 -14.67 13.82 -11.73
C HIS A 169 -15.35 15.20 -11.91
N PRO A 170 -15.31 15.84 -13.10
CA PRO A 170 -14.81 15.32 -14.37
C PRO A 170 -13.34 15.66 -14.71
N TYR A 171 -12.47 15.74 -13.72
CA TYR A 171 -11.05 16.06 -13.89
C TYR A 171 -10.16 14.94 -13.37
N VAL A 172 -8.98 14.79 -13.95
CA VAL A 172 -7.87 13.99 -13.40
C VAL A 172 -6.83 14.94 -12.85
N PHE A 173 -6.38 14.67 -11.64
CA PHE A 173 -5.31 15.40 -10.96
C PHE A 173 -4.09 14.53 -10.82
N VAL A 174 -2.93 15.10 -11.12
CA VAL A 174 -1.62 14.54 -10.83
C VAL A 174 -0.91 15.43 -9.81
N TYR A 175 -0.10 14.83 -8.98
CA TYR A 175 0.58 15.55 -7.91
C TYR A 175 1.97 14.96 -7.64
N GLY A 176 2.83 15.72 -6.97
CA GLY A 176 4.19 15.23 -6.72
C GLY A 176 5.14 16.21 -6.04
N ASN A 177 6.40 16.18 -6.48
CA ASN A 177 7.48 16.98 -5.94
C ASN A 177 7.15 18.48 -5.96
N ASP A 178 7.79 19.24 -5.08
CA ASP A 178 7.65 20.71 -4.97
C ASP A 178 6.20 21.17 -4.77
N GLY A 179 5.35 20.32 -4.19
CA GLY A 179 3.96 20.62 -3.95
C GLY A 179 3.12 20.72 -5.22
N LEU A 180 3.58 20.14 -6.33
CA LEU A 180 2.88 20.18 -7.61
C LEU A 180 1.49 19.54 -7.50
N ILE A 181 0.50 20.27 -8.00
CA ILE A 181 -0.84 19.77 -8.34
C ILE A 181 -1.16 20.28 -9.73
N TRP A 182 -1.50 19.37 -10.64
CA TRP A 182 -1.82 19.69 -12.02
C TRP A 182 -3.05 18.87 -12.45
N ASN A 183 -4.00 19.48 -13.15
CA ASN A 183 -5.20 18.79 -13.61
C ASN A 183 -5.41 18.94 -15.12
N CYS A 184 -6.05 17.94 -15.73
CA CYS A 184 -6.56 18.03 -17.11
C CYS A 184 -7.81 18.94 -17.17
N SER A 185 -8.23 19.30 -18.39
CA SER A 185 -9.52 19.93 -18.63
C SER A 185 -10.69 18.97 -18.37
N ALA A 186 -11.87 19.51 -18.14
CA ALA A 186 -13.06 18.74 -17.80
C ALA A 186 -13.41 17.70 -18.89
N GLY A 187 -13.32 16.42 -18.55
CA GLY A 187 -13.70 15.33 -19.43
C GLY A 187 -12.73 15.07 -20.59
N ASP A 188 -11.52 15.66 -20.62
CA ASP A 188 -10.52 15.45 -21.66
C ASP A 188 -9.15 15.15 -21.07
N ILE A 189 -8.72 13.88 -21.14
CA ILE A 189 -7.44 13.41 -20.61
C ILE A 189 -6.23 13.90 -21.43
N ASP A 190 -6.46 14.35 -22.65
CA ASP A 190 -5.40 14.85 -23.53
C ASP A 190 -5.21 16.38 -23.45
N ASP A 191 -6.14 17.10 -22.80
CA ASP A 191 -6.07 18.53 -22.64
C ASP A 191 -5.57 18.94 -21.24
N TRP A 192 -4.34 19.42 -21.17
CA TRP A 192 -3.68 19.89 -19.95
C TRP A 192 -3.31 21.39 -20.00
N VAL A 193 -3.90 22.13 -20.95
CA VAL A 193 -3.54 23.54 -21.21
C VAL A 193 -4.74 24.50 -21.27
N SER A 194 -5.96 23.99 -21.41
CA SER A 194 -7.18 24.82 -21.41
C SER A 194 -7.33 25.59 -20.11
N ALA A 195 -8.19 26.61 -20.12
CA ALA A 195 -8.32 27.55 -19.02
C ALA A 195 -8.71 26.92 -17.65
N ASP A 196 -9.37 25.77 -17.67
CA ASP A 196 -9.74 24.99 -16.48
C ASP A 196 -8.71 23.93 -16.11
N ALA A 197 -7.75 23.65 -16.98
CA ALA A 197 -6.55 22.90 -16.65
C ALA A 197 -5.56 23.82 -15.94
N ASN A 198 -5.13 23.46 -14.74
CA ASN A 198 -4.31 24.33 -13.91
C ASN A 198 -3.13 23.58 -13.30
N GLN A 199 -1.98 24.21 -13.31
CA GLN A 199 -0.76 23.72 -12.71
C GLN A 199 -0.31 24.67 -11.60
N VAL A 200 -0.12 24.18 -10.39
CA VAL A 200 0.29 25.00 -9.24
C VAL A 200 1.17 24.21 -8.29
N ASN A 201 2.10 24.93 -7.64
CA ASN A 201 2.84 24.40 -6.51
C ASN A 201 2.13 24.85 -5.23
N ALA A 202 1.26 23.98 -4.69
CA ALA A 202 0.38 24.31 -3.58
C ALA A 202 1.03 24.11 -2.20
N ALA A 203 2.17 23.41 -2.13
CA ALA A 203 2.95 23.17 -0.91
C ALA A 203 4.44 23.33 -1.19
N THR A 204 5.24 23.38 -0.15
CA THR A 204 6.72 23.40 -0.24
C THR A 204 7.31 21.99 -0.33
N GLY A 205 6.60 21.00 0.24
CA GLY A 205 7.02 19.60 0.25
C GLY A 205 6.31 18.77 -0.81
N LYS A 206 6.84 17.57 -1.06
CA LYS A 206 6.20 16.59 -1.96
C LYS A 206 4.80 16.25 -1.48
N ILE A 207 3.84 16.22 -2.41
CA ILE A 207 2.50 15.68 -2.16
C ILE A 207 2.54 14.18 -2.41
N LEU A 208 2.11 13.42 -1.41
CA LEU A 208 2.20 11.96 -1.39
C LEU A 208 0.87 11.29 -1.71
N GLN A 209 -0.27 11.91 -1.38
CA GLN A 209 -1.58 11.33 -1.60
C GLN A 209 -2.64 12.39 -1.85
N GLY A 210 -3.57 12.08 -2.77
CA GLY A 210 -4.78 12.83 -3.03
C GLY A 210 -6.01 11.93 -2.91
N LEU A 211 -7.07 12.41 -2.25
CA LEU A 211 -8.34 11.70 -2.14
C LEU A 211 -9.51 12.65 -2.44
N PRO A 212 -10.58 12.17 -3.10
CA PRO A 212 -11.77 12.96 -3.32
C PRO A 212 -12.47 13.27 -1.99
N VAL A 213 -12.98 14.49 -1.83
CA VAL A 213 -13.85 14.85 -0.70
C VAL A 213 -15.22 14.24 -0.93
N ARG A 214 -15.62 13.36 -0.01
CA ARG A 214 -16.94 12.75 -0.03
C ARG A 214 -17.92 13.57 0.81
N GLY A 215 -19.08 13.83 0.22
CA GLY A 215 -20.15 14.62 0.84
C GLY A 215 -20.01 16.14 0.57
N GLY A 216 -21.13 16.86 0.67
CA GLY A 216 -21.21 18.30 0.46
C GLY A 216 -21.66 18.69 -0.94
N SER A 217 -20.95 19.60 -1.60
CA SER A 217 -21.29 20.12 -2.93
C SER A 217 -21.04 19.10 -4.04
N ASN A 218 -21.83 19.16 -5.12
CA ASN A 218 -21.56 18.41 -6.34
C ASN A 218 -20.32 18.93 -7.13
N ALA A 219 -19.70 20.01 -6.66
CA ALA A 219 -18.48 20.53 -7.26
C ALA A 219 -17.28 19.66 -6.90
N PRO A 220 -16.39 19.37 -7.84
CA PRO A 220 -15.19 18.58 -7.59
C PRO A 220 -14.35 19.18 -6.45
N SER A 221 -13.94 18.34 -5.50
CA SER A 221 -13.09 18.76 -4.40
C SER A 221 -12.24 17.58 -3.92
N GLY A 222 -10.98 17.84 -3.61
CA GLY A 222 -10.02 16.84 -3.11
C GLY A 222 -9.24 17.33 -1.91
N LEU A 223 -8.72 16.37 -1.15
CA LEU A 223 -7.75 16.60 -0.09
C LEU A 223 -6.41 16.01 -0.54
N PHE A 224 -5.34 16.77 -0.36
CA PHE A 224 -3.99 16.41 -0.75
C PHE A 224 -3.07 16.50 0.47
N TRP A 225 -2.42 15.40 0.79
CA TRP A 225 -1.46 15.30 1.89
C TRP A 225 -0.05 15.49 1.36
N SER A 226 0.63 16.52 1.87
CA SER A 226 2.08 16.66 1.73
C SER A 226 2.78 16.12 2.97
N LEU A 227 4.11 16.14 2.97
CA LEU A 227 4.91 15.68 4.12
C LEU A 227 4.57 16.43 5.42
N ASP A 228 4.14 17.67 5.34
CA ASP A 228 3.93 18.59 6.47
C ASP A 228 2.59 19.32 6.47
N SER A 229 1.80 19.19 5.39
CA SER A 229 0.56 19.95 5.26
C SER A 229 -0.58 19.15 4.63
N LEU A 230 -1.80 19.58 4.94
CA LEU A 230 -3.04 19.12 4.32
C LEU A 230 -3.64 20.27 3.53
N ILE A 231 -3.89 20.03 2.24
CA ILE A 231 -4.40 21.01 1.29
C ILE A 231 -5.75 20.55 0.80
N ARG A 232 -6.71 21.46 0.78
CA ARG A 232 -8.00 21.25 0.12
C ARG A 232 -8.00 21.94 -1.23
N VAL A 233 -8.28 21.21 -2.27
CA VAL A 233 -8.52 21.73 -3.61
C VAL A 233 -10.02 21.69 -3.89
N SER A 234 -10.58 22.82 -4.34
CA SER A 234 -12.02 22.94 -4.58
C SER A 234 -12.27 23.66 -5.90
N TYR A 235 -13.24 23.17 -6.67
CA TYR A 235 -13.71 23.86 -7.85
C TYR A 235 -14.49 25.11 -7.42
N ALA A 236 -13.94 26.28 -7.72
CA ALA A 236 -14.49 27.58 -7.33
C ALA A 236 -14.19 28.60 -8.43
N PRO A 237 -14.87 28.54 -9.58
CA PRO A 237 -14.60 29.44 -10.69
C PRO A 237 -14.83 30.90 -10.27
N GLN A 238 -13.80 31.71 -10.42
CA GLN A 238 -13.86 33.15 -10.15
C GLN A 238 -13.58 33.92 -11.42
N SER A 239 -14.41 34.89 -11.70
CA SER A 239 -14.14 35.83 -12.79
C SER A 239 -13.48 37.10 -12.24
N LEU A 240 -12.36 37.45 -12.83
CA LEU A 240 -11.70 38.73 -12.59
C LEU A 240 -12.16 39.71 -13.65
N GLY A 241 -13.05 40.60 -13.29
CA GLY A 241 -13.57 41.61 -14.22
C GLY A 241 -14.88 42.20 -13.72
N VAL A 242 -15.29 43.32 -14.36
CA VAL A 242 -16.56 43.96 -14.04
C VAL A 242 -17.66 43.26 -14.84
N PRO A 243 -18.75 42.77 -14.20
CA PRO A 243 -19.86 42.16 -14.88
C PRO A 243 -20.38 43.07 -16.01
N GLY A 244 -20.60 42.51 -17.20
CA GLY A 244 -21.06 43.22 -18.36
C GLY A 244 -20.01 43.90 -19.23
N THR A 245 -18.72 43.72 -18.92
CA THR A 245 -17.61 44.19 -19.77
C THR A 245 -17.07 43.05 -20.62
N ALA A 246 -16.39 43.35 -21.74
CA ALA A 246 -15.79 42.34 -22.64
C ALA A 246 -14.66 41.54 -21.98
N ASN A 247 -14.16 41.97 -20.84
CA ASN A 247 -13.09 41.31 -20.08
C ASN A 247 -13.61 40.47 -18.90
N PHE A 248 -14.93 40.20 -18.86
CA PHE A 248 -15.52 39.32 -17.86
C PHE A 248 -15.30 37.86 -18.26
N ALA A 249 -14.16 37.31 -17.93
CA ALA A 249 -13.81 35.91 -18.13
C ALA A 249 -13.45 35.23 -16.80
N ALA A 250 -13.76 33.95 -16.64
CA ALA A 250 -13.23 33.18 -15.54
C ALA A 250 -11.71 33.05 -15.72
N THR A 251 -10.94 33.48 -14.74
CA THR A 251 -9.48 33.46 -14.79
C THR A 251 -8.88 32.41 -13.90
N THR A 252 -9.63 31.94 -12.90
CA THR A 252 -9.25 30.83 -12.03
C THR A 252 -10.43 29.92 -11.80
N TYR A 253 -10.22 28.64 -11.94
CA TYR A 253 -11.25 27.63 -11.73
C TYR A 253 -11.10 26.91 -10.39
N TRP A 254 -9.90 26.93 -9.81
CA TRP A 254 -9.53 26.15 -8.63
C TRP A 254 -9.09 27.04 -7.49
N ARG A 255 -9.47 26.63 -6.30
CA ARG A 255 -9.02 27.22 -5.05
C ARG A 255 -8.22 26.17 -4.26
N TYR A 256 -7.07 26.57 -3.75
CA TYR A 256 -6.15 25.77 -2.97
C TYR A 256 -6.07 26.35 -1.56
N ASP A 257 -6.66 25.65 -0.58
CA ASP A 257 -6.68 26.06 0.81
C ASP A 257 -5.77 25.16 1.65
N ILE A 258 -4.75 25.71 2.27
CA ILE A 258 -3.95 24.98 3.25
C ILE A 258 -4.78 24.88 4.54
N ILE A 259 -5.25 23.66 4.85
CA ILE A 259 -6.03 23.38 6.06
C ILE A 259 -5.14 23.43 7.30
N THR A 260 -3.93 22.86 7.21
CA THR A 260 -2.91 22.90 8.24
C THR A 260 -1.53 22.74 7.63
N SER A 261 -0.54 23.38 8.23
CA SER A 261 0.88 23.22 7.90
C SER A 261 1.66 22.54 9.03
N GLN A 262 0.97 21.84 9.92
CA GLN A 262 1.54 21.16 11.09
C GLN A 262 1.04 19.72 11.20
N SER A 263 0.65 19.10 10.08
CA SER A 263 0.33 17.68 10.06
C SER A 263 1.47 16.92 9.38
N SER A 264 1.94 15.88 10.01
CA SER A 264 2.87 14.95 9.38
C SER A 264 2.09 13.85 8.63
N PHE A 265 2.72 13.26 7.63
CA PHE A 265 2.16 12.17 6.86
C PHE A 265 3.21 11.08 6.64
N MET A 266 2.90 9.84 6.99
CA MET A 266 3.89 8.77 7.05
C MET A 266 4.16 8.15 5.69
N SER A 267 3.12 7.77 4.97
CA SER A 267 3.20 7.12 3.66
C SER A 267 1.98 7.45 2.80
N SER A 268 2.10 7.29 1.48
CA SER A 268 1.01 7.54 0.54
C SER A 268 -0.24 6.69 0.81
N SER A 269 -0.06 5.49 1.32
CA SER A 269 -1.16 4.54 1.60
C SER A 269 -1.64 4.58 3.05
N ALA A 270 -1.10 5.46 3.90
CA ALA A 270 -1.42 5.51 5.34
C ALA A 270 -2.72 6.26 5.66
N VAL A 271 -3.44 6.75 4.66
CA VAL A 271 -4.72 7.45 4.84
C VAL A 271 -5.89 6.65 4.26
N ILE A 272 -6.99 6.64 4.99
CA ILE A 272 -8.25 6.02 4.54
C ILE A 272 -9.44 6.90 4.88
N GLU A 273 -10.44 6.91 4.00
CA GLU A 273 -11.73 7.56 4.25
C GLU A 273 -12.74 6.55 4.80
N TYR A 274 -13.39 6.90 5.90
CA TYR A 274 -14.52 6.15 6.45
C TYR A 274 -15.62 7.10 6.91
N ASP A 275 -16.82 6.95 6.38
CA ASP A 275 -18.01 7.79 6.64
C ASP A 275 -17.77 9.30 6.49
N GLY A 276 -17.01 9.70 5.47
CA GLY A 276 -16.69 11.10 5.19
C GLY A 276 -15.63 11.72 6.10
N ILE A 277 -15.04 10.93 6.98
CA ILE A 277 -13.92 11.30 7.84
C ILE A 277 -12.66 10.63 7.31
N TYR A 278 -11.56 11.36 7.27
CA TYR A 278 -10.26 10.87 6.81
C TYR A 278 -9.38 10.58 8.01
N TYR A 279 -8.84 9.39 8.07
CA TYR A 279 -7.98 8.90 9.15
C TYR A 279 -6.61 8.60 8.58
N TRP A 280 -5.54 9.06 9.24
CA TRP A 280 -4.18 8.76 8.80
C TRP A 280 -3.19 8.69 9.96
N VAL A 281 -2.05 8.09 9.71
CA VAL A 281 -0.92 8.08 10.63
C VAL A 281 0.13 9.08 10.16
N GLY A 282 0.52 9.95 11.07
CA GLY A 282 1.65 10.85 10.92
C GLY A 282 2.95 10.21 11.41
N VAL A 283 4.01 10.99 11.50
CA VAL A 283 5.32 10.51 11.97
C VAL A 283 5.29 10.14 13.47
N ASP A 284 4.47 10.81 14.26
CA ASP A 284 4.45 10.73 15.73
C ASP A 284 3.05 10.56 16.34
N ARG A 285 1.99 10.58 15.53
CA ARG A 285 0.61 10.50 16.01
C ARG A 285 -0.38 10.06 14.95
N PHE A 286 -1.53 9.57 15.41
CA PHE A 286 -2.69 9.29 14.55
C PHE A 286 -3.57 10.52 14.45
N MET A 287 -4.04 10.81 13.26
CA MET A 287 -4.78 12.03 12.93
C MET A 287 -6.10 11.71 12.25
N LEU A 288 -7.05 12.62 12.35
CA LEU A 288 -8.28 12.60 11.58
C LEU A 288 -8.65 13.98 11.05
N TYR A 289 -9.43 14.00 9.97
CA TYR A 289 -10.04 15.20 9.42
C TYR A 289 -11.55 14.97 9.21
N ASN A 290 -12.34 15.78 9.90
CA ASN A 290 -13.81 15.82 9.77
C ASN A 290 -14.31 17.25 9.50
N GLY A 291 -13.54 18.04 8.75
CA GLY A 291 -13.68 19.47 8.60
C GLY A 291 -12.63 20.25 9.41
N VAL A 292 -12.08 19.65 10.45
CA VAL A 292 -10.95 20.14 11.25
C VAL A 292 -9.99 18.99 11.48
N VAL A 293 -8.67 19.27 11.39
CA VAL A 293 -7.64 18.30 11.72
C VAL A 293 -7.56 18.12 13.22
N LYS A 294 -7.59 16.88 13.68
CA LYS A 294 -7.52 16.50 15.10
C LYS A 294 -6.62 15.29 15.27
N GLU A 295 -5.99 15.20 16.43
CA GLU A 295 -5.34 13.98 16.87
C GLU A 295 -6.37 12.95 17.33
N ILE A 296 -6.13 11.67 17.03
CA ILE A 296 -6.90 10.55 17.57
C ILE A 296 -6.20 10.12 18.86
N PRO A 297 -6.81 10.28 20.04
CA PRO A 297 -6.19 9.86 21.28
C PRO A 297 -5.91 8.35 21.27
N ASN A 298 -4.66 7.98 21.50
CA ASN A 298 -4.26 6.58 21.62
C ASN A 298 -3.40 6.39 22.88
N PRO A 299 -4.00 6.31 24.07
CA PRO A 299 -3.24 6.21 25.32
C PRO A 299 -2.58 4.84 25.53
N MET A 300 -3.03 3.81 24.82
CA MET A 300 -2.56 2.42 25.02
C MET A 300 -1.53 1.99 24.00
N ASN A 301 -1.75 2.32 22.71
CA ASN A 301 -1.00 1.74 21.59
C ASN A 301 -0.11 2.74 20.86
N GLN A 302 -0.18 4.03 21.18
CA GLN A 302 0.62 5.04 20.49
C GLN A 302 2.12 4.75 20.58
N ASN A 303 2.61 4.50 21.80
CA ASN A 303 4.01 4.14 21.99
C ASN A 303 4.34 2.79 21.37
N TYR A 304 3.45 1.80 21.51
CA TYR A 304 3.67 0.48 20.93
C TYR A 304 3.87 0.52 19.42
N PHE A 305 3.04 1.25 18.70
CA PHE A 305 3.18 1.42 17.26
C PHE A 305 4.49 2.16 16.90
N PHE A 306 4.68 3.37 17.45
CA PHE A 306 5.81 4.23 17.07
C PHE A 306 7.16 3.72 17.59
N ASP A 307 7.19 3.04 18.73
CA ASP A 307 8.42 2.47 19.29
C ASP A 307 8.86 1.19 18.56
N ASN A 308 7.93 0.50 17.91
CA ASN A 308 8.20 -0.77 17.22
C ASN A 308 8.23 -0.65 15.68
N LEU A 309 7.81 0.47 15.11
CA LEU A 309 7.82 0.69 13.67
C LEU A 309 9.25 0.67 13.12
N ASN A 310 9.49 -0.10 12.07
CA ASN A 310 10.70 0.03 11.27
C ASN A 310 10.63 1.30 10.41
N TYR A 311 11.23 2.39 10.91
CA TYR A 311 11.21 3.68 10.22
C TYR A 311 11.93 3.69 8.87
N THR A 312 12.85 2.76 8.62
CA THR A 312 13.50 2.63 7.31
C THR A 312 12.51 2.14 6.25
N GLN A 313 11.48 1.42 6.68
CA GLN A 313 10.40 0.86 5.86
C GLN A 313 9.06 1.58 6.04
N ARG A 314 9.05 2.78 6.61
CA ARG A 314 7.83 3.54 6.93
C ARG A 314 6.88 3.76 5.75
N GLN A 315 7.42 3.76 4.54
CA GLN A 315 6.62 3.97 3.32
C GLN A 315 5.70 2.79 2.99
N LYS A 316 5.95 1.62 3.60
CA LYS A 316 5.10 0.44 3.47
C LYS A 316 3.88 0.45 4.40
N VAL A 317 3.80 1.41 5.32
CA VAL A 317 2.61 1.58 6.18
C VAL A 317 1.41 1.91 5.32
N TRP A 318 0.34 1.13 5.45
CA TRP A 318 -0.88 1.33 4.68
C TRP A 318 -2.13 1.13 5.54
N ALA A 319 -3.24 1.72 5.12
CA ALA A 319 -4.50 1.71 5.84
C ALA A 319 -5.59 0.96 5.08
N CYS A 320 -6.41 0.23 5.82
CA CYS A 320 -7.63 -0.41 5.35
C CYS A 320 -8.82 -0.05 6.24
N LYS A 321 -10.04 -0.26 5.75
CA LYS A 321 -11.25 -0.09 6.55
C LYS A 321 -12.10 -1.35 6.54
N VAL A 322 -12.70 -1.64 7.70
CA VAL A 322 -13.67 -2.72 7.86
C VAL A 322 -15.00 -2.15 8.34
N PRO A 323 -15.86 -1.67 7.43
CA PRO A 323 -17.08 -0.93 7.78
C PRO A 323 -18.06 -1.73 8.61
N ARG A 324 -18.06 -3.07 8.47
CA ARG A 324 -18.95 -3.96 9.24
C ARG A 324 -18.77 -3.74 10.74
N PHE A 325 -17.54 -3.60 11.20
CA PHE A 325 -17.21 -3.41 12.61
C PHE A 325 -16.93 -1.95 12.98
N GLY A 326 -16.81 -1.06 11.99
CA GLY A 326 -16.49 0.34 12.21
C GLY A 326 -15.01 0.55 12.53
N GLU A 327 -14.14 -0.16 11.83
CA GLU A 327 -12.72 -0.19 12.13
C GLU A 327 -11.89 0.39 11.00
N VAL A 328 -10.80 1.05 11.41
CA VAL A 328 -9.69 1.51 10.56
C VAL A 328 -8.44 0.78 11.02
N TRP A 329 -7.77 0.15 10.08
CA TRP A 329 -6.61 -0.69 10.31
C TRP A 329 -5.39 -0.06 9.67
N TRP A 330 -4.23 -0.04 10.37
CA TRP A 330 -2.94 0.35 9.83
C TRP A 330 -1.95 -0.80 9.97
N PHE A 331 -1.55 -1.35 8.84
CA PHE A 331 -0.52 -2.37 8.76
C PHE A 331 0.85 -1.73 8.69
N TYR A 332 1.82 -2.31 9.37
CA TYR A 332 3.16 -1.74 9.46
C TYR A 332 4.25 -2.80 9.63
N PRO A 333 5.48 -2.55 9.15
CA PRO A 333 6.64 -3.38 9.42
C PRO A 333 7.15 -3.13 10.84
N ARG A 334 7.26 -4.19 11.64
CA ARG A 334 7.71 -4.11 13.03
C ARG A 334 9.15 -4.51 13.19
N GLY A 335 9.92 -3.83 14.04
CA GLY A 335 11.30 -4.14 14.38
C GLY A 335 12.23 -4.05 13.18
N ASP A 336 12.81 -5.15 12.77
CA ASP A 336 13.70 -5.23 11.60
C ASP A 336 12.97 -5.76 10.35
N ALA A 337 11.67 -5.96 10.40
CA ALA A 337 10.89 -6.47 9.29
C ALA A 337 10.91 -5.50 8.10
N THR A 338 11.09 -6.03 6.91
CA THR A 338 11.06 -5.28 5.65
C THR A 338 9.68 -5.22 5.02
N GLU A 339 8.74 -6.06 5.48
CA GLU A 339 7.34 -6.08 5.07
C GLU A 339 6.42 -5.93 6.29
N CYS A 340 5.15 -5.59 6.06
CA CYS A 340 4.19 -5.44 7.15
C CYS A 340 3.95 -6.77 7.87
N THR A 341 4.21 -6.80 9.15
CA THR A 341 4.05 -7.97 10.03
C THR A 341 2.95 -7.79 11.06
N ASP A 342 2.61 -6.55 11.36
CA ASP A 342 1.68 -6.19 12.42
C ASP A 342 0.64 -5.18 11.93
N CYS A 343 -0.43 -5.07 12.69
CA CYS A 343 -1.51 -4.13 12.42
C CYS A 343 -2.03 -3.52 13.72
N VAL A 344 -2.25 -2.22 13.73
CA VAL A 344 -3.04 -1.55 14.77
C VAL A 344 -4.41 -1.19 14.23
N ILE A 345 -5.42 -1.33 15.06
CA ILE A 345 -6.84 -1.20 14.70
C ILE A 345 -7.49 -0.15 15.59
N PHE A 346 -8.14 0.81 14.99
CA PHE A 346 -8.97 1.79 15.68
C PHE A 346 -10.44 1.53 15.40
N ASN A 347 -11.21 1.20 16.44
CA ASN A 347 -12.65 1.12 16.34
C ASN A 347 -13.25 2.53 16.47
N VAL A 348 -13.75 3.06 15.36
CA VAL A 348 -14.29 4.42 15.26
C VAL A 348 -15.57 4.59 16.08
N ARG A 349 -16.36 3.53 16.23
CA ARG A 349 -17.66 3.58 16.94
C ARG A 349 -17.48 3.58 18.44
N GLU A 350 -16.50 2.83 18.93
CA GLU A 350 -16.24 2.65 20.36
C GLU A 350 -15.11 3.53 20.89
N GLY A 351 -14.28 4.08 19.98
CA GLY A 351 -13.09 4.85 20.35
C GLY A 351 -12.01 4.01 21.01
N THR A 352 -11.98 2.70 20.74
CA THR A 352 -11.05 1.75 21.32
C THR A 352 -9.97 1.35 20.31
N TRP A 353 -8.83 0.88 20.83
CA TRP A 353 -7.69 0.44 20.05
C TRP A 353 -7.35 -1.00 20.33
N TYR A 354 -6.93 -1.70 19.29
CA TYR A 354 -6.43 -3.06 19.34
C TYR A 354 -5.12 -3.15 18.57
N ASP A 355 -4.33 -4.17 18.82
CA ASP A 355 -3.21 -4.58 17.98
C ASP A 355 -3.36 -6.07 17.64
N THR A 356 -2.81 -6.48 16.52
CA THR A 356 -2.82 -7.88 16.11
C THR A 356 -1.62 -8.64 16.66
N GLY A 357 -0.59 -7.92 17.15
CA GLY A 357 0.69 -8.51 17.46
C GLY A 357 1.22 -9.30 16.25
N GLU A 358 1.88 -10.40 16.50
CA GLU A 358 2.39 -11.33 15.47
C GLU A 358 1.33 -12.38 15.07
N ALA A 359 0.04 -12.08 15.24
CA ALA A 359 -1.02 -13.02 14.95
C ALA A 359 -1.08 -13.37 13.46
N LEU A 360 -1.50 -14.59 13.17
CA LEU A 360 -1.76 -15.04 11.81
C LEU A 360 -2.78 -14.11 11.14
N GLY A 361 -2.47 -13.61 9.95
CA GLY A 361 -3.32 -12.68 9.20
C GLY A 361 -2.93 -11.20 9.33
N SER A 362 -1.97 -10.84 10.17
CA SER A 362 -1.43 -9.47 10.25
C SER A 362 -0.41 -9.15 9.16
N GLN A 363 0.12 -10.16 8.48
CA GLN A 363 1.13 -10.00 7.43
C GLN A 363 0.47 -9.66 6.09
N ARG A 364 0.03 -8.41 5.94
CA ARG A 364 -0.59 -7.89 4.73
C ARG A 364 0.14 -6.66 4.22
N SER A 365 0.47 -6.67 2.94
CA SER A 365 1.26 -5.60 2.29
C SER A 365 0.41 -4.61 1.52
N ALA A 366 -0.80 -4.98 1.14
CA ALA A 366 -1.76 -4.12 0.45
C ALA A 366 -3.19 -4.65 0.64
N GLY A 367 -4.18 -3.78 0.48
CA GLY A 367 -5.56 -4.22 0.55
C GLY A 367 -6.55 -3.21 -0.03
N TYR A 368 -7.72 -3.70 -0.33
CA TYR A 368 -8.79 -2.91 -0.89
C TYR A 368 -10.15 -3.33 -0.34
N PHE A 369 -10.90 -2.35 0.12
CA PHE A 369 -12.31 -2.50 0.43
C PHE A 369 -13.13 -1.71 -0.58
N SER A 370 -14.03 -2.40 -1.28
CA SER A 370 -15.00 -1.80 -2.19
C SER A 370 -16.41 -2.02 -1.66
N GLN A 371 -17.31 -1.09 -1.93
CA GLN A 371 -18.73 -1.28 -1.64
C GLN A 371 -19.38 -2.42 -2.45
N VAL A 372 -18.69 -2.87 -3.51
CA VAL A 372 -19.11 -4.01 -4.35
C VAL A 372 -18.75 -5.34 -3.68
N PHE A 373 -17.65 -5.39 -2.94
CA PHE A 373 -17.25 -6.58 -2.20
C PHE A 373 -17.82 -6.57 -0.79
N ARG A 374 -18.40 -7.67 -0.39
CA ARG A 374 -18.94 -7.81 0.97
C ARG A 374 -17.83 -7.79 2.04
N PHE A 375 -16.65 -8.24 1.66
CA PHE A 375 -15.51 -8.45 2.55
C PHE A 375 -14.27 -7.78 1.97
N PRO A 376 -13.35 -7.27 2.80
CA PRO A 376 -12.06 -6.76 2.35
C PRO A 376 -11.25 -7.85 1.64
N VAL A 377 -10.49 -7.44 0.64
CA VAL A 377 -9.51 -8.30 -0.04
C VAL A 377 -8.14 -7.70 0.19
N GLU A 378 -7.24 -8.49 0.71
CA GLU A 378 -5.90 -8.05 1.09
C GLU A 378 -4.85 -8.98 0.49
N ALA A 379 -3.73 -8.41 0.06
CA ALA A 379 -2.57 -9.13 -0.41
C ALA A 379 -1.59 -9.37 0.75
N GLY A 380 -1.11 -10.57 0.89
CA GLY A 380 -0.16 -10.91 1.93
C GLY A 380 0.52 -12.23 1.69
N TYR A 381 1.49 -12.52 2.53
CA TYR A 381 2.26 -13.73 2.42
C TYR A 381 1.42 -14.98 2.74
N GLU A 382 1.70 -16.03 2.00
CA GLU A 382 1.20 -17.36 2.32
C GLU A 382 1.90 -17.90 3.58
N ILE A 383 1.14 -18.65 4.37
CA ILE A 383 1.68 -19.36 5.52
C ILE A 383 2.21 -20.71 5.01
N ASN A 384 3.39 -21.09 5.50
CA ASN A 384 4.09 -22.29 5.05
C ASN A 384 4.34 -22.31 3.53
N THR A 385 4.89 -21.23 3.00
CA THR A 385 5.51 -21.28 1.69
C THR A 385 6.59 -22.33 1.70
N ALA A 386 6.65 -23.08 0.61
CA ALA A 386 7.53 -24.23 0.48
C ALA A 386 9.01 -23.84 0.33
N ASP A 387 9.50 -22.83 1.04
CA ASP A 387 10.90 -22.37 1.05
C ASP A 387 11.54 -22.45 -0.35
N ALA A 388 10.90 -21.78 -1.31
CA ALA A 388 11.35 -21.75 -2.70
C ALA A 388 12.52 -20.78 -2.86
N ILE A 389 13.47 -21.08 -3.74
CA ILE A 389 14.62 -20.23 -4.02
C ILE A 389 14.15 -18.89 -4.61
N ASN A 390 14.59 -17.78 -4.05
CA ASN A 390 14.38 -16.45 -4.63
C ASN A 390 15.62 -15.96 -5.38
N GLN A 391 16.76 -15.89 -4.69
CA GLN A 391 18.02 -15.43 -5.28
C GLN A 391 19.13 -16.42 -4.94
N VAL A 392 20.07 -16.51 -5.84
CA VAL A 392 21.30 -17.31 -5.67
C VAL A 392 22.50 -16.46 -6.09
N SER A 393 23.66 -16.73 -5.47
CA SER A 393 24.95 -16.23 -5.91
C SER A 393 25.83 -17.38 -6.39
N ILE A 394 26.64 -17.12 -7.43
CA ILE A 394 27.64 -18.08 -7.88
C ILE A 394 28.78 -18.08 -6.85
N THR A 395 28.92 -19.17 -6.13
CA THR A 395 29.98 -19.36 -5.12
C THR A 395 31.23 -19.92 -5.77
N ASP A 396 31.06 -20.85 -6.71
CA ASP A 396 32.13 -21.34 -7.59
C ASP A 396 31.62 -21.39 -9.03
N ALA A 397 32.29 -20.71 -9.94
CA ALA A 397 31.91 -20.67 -11.35
C ALA A 397 32.25 -21.98 -12.09
N GLY A 398 32.97 -22.89 -11.46
CA GLY A 398 33.47 -24.11 -12.05
C GLY A 398 34.49 -23.88 -13.13
N SER A 399 34.87 -24.94 -13.82
CA SER A 399 35.82 -24.85 -14.92
C SER A 399 35.68 -26.01 -15.91
N GLY A 400 36.10 -25.77 -17.16
CA GLY A 400 36.19 -26.81 -18.19
C GLY A 400 34.87 -27.15 -18.88
N TYR A 401 33.84 -26.35 -18.70
CA TYR A 401 32.57 -26.50 -19.41
C TYR A 401 32.69 -26.04 -20.88
N ALA A 402 31.88 -26.60 -21.76
CA ALA A 402 31.71 -26.06 -23.10
C ALA A 402 30.91 -24.75 -23.07
N ASP A 403 31.34 -23.78 -23.87
CA ASP A 403 30.62 -22.50 -23.97
C ASP A 403 29.25 -22.73 -24.64
N ASP A 404 28.17 -22.56 -23.86
CA ASP A 404 26.78 -22.75 -24.31
C ASP A 404 25.81 -22.16 -23.27
N THR A 405 24.53 -22.11 -23.61
CA THR A 405 23.44 -21.84 -22.68
C THR A 405 22.70 -23.15 -22.30
N TYR A 406 22.95 -23.60 -21.08
CA TYR A 406 22.37 -24.83 -20.54
C TYR A 406 21.00 -24.53 -19.91
N SER A 407 19.92 -24.77 -20.65
CA SER A 407 18.57 -24.45 -20.22
C SER A 407 17.96 -25.54 -19.33
N TYR A 408 17.22 -25.12 -18.30
CA TYR A 408 16.40 -25.97 -17.41
C TYR A 408 17.18 -27.11 -16.72
N GLN A 409 18.43 -26.87 -16.37
CA GLN A 409 19.24 -27.87 -15.66
C GLN A 409 18.74 -28.06 -14.24
N THR A 410 18.68 -29.34 -13.82
CA THR A 410 18.27 -29.67 -12.45
C THR A 410 19.37 -29.26 -11.45
N LEU A 411 18.98 -28.50 -10.44
CA LEU A 411 19.84 -28.18 -9.30
C LEU A 411 19.76 -29.30 -8.27
N THR A 412 20.91 -29.71 -7.75
CA THR A 412 21.05 -30.77 -6.75
C THR A 412 21.88 -30.27 -5.57
N GLY A 413 21.60 -30.76 -4.37
CA GLY A 413 22.23 -30.31 -3.12
C GLY A 413 21.26 -29.54 -2.24
N GLY A 414 21.76 -29.05 -1.10
CA GLY A 414 20.94 -28.35 -0.10
C GLY A 414 19.88 -29.21 0.57
N THR A 415 18.94 -28.55 1.26
CA THR A 415 17.85 -29.19 1.99
C THR A 415 16.59 -29.40 1.15
N GLY A 416 16.45 -28.63 0.07
CA GLY A 416 15.27 -28.61 -0.79
C GLY A 416 15.36 -29.53 -2.01
N THR A 417 14.31 -29.50 -2.84
CA THR A 417 14.21 -30.31 -4.06
C THR A 417 13.44 -29.57 -5.17
N GLY A 418 13.66 -30.00 -6.42
CA GLY A 418 12.83 -29.60 -7.57
C GLY A 418 13.25 -28.29 -8.24
N ALA A 419 14.31 -27.64 -7.82
CA ALA A 419 14.78 -26.43 -8.48
C ALA A 419 15.46 -26.76 -9.81
N THR A 420 15.24 -25.89 -10.83
CA THR A 420 15.95 -25.92 -12.10
C THR A 420 16.41 -24.51 -12.47
N ALA A 421 17.55 -24.44 -13.19
CA ALA A 421 18.11 -23.17 -13.63
C ALA A 421 18.60 -23.24 -15.09
N THR A 422 18.65 -22.08 -15.73
CA THR A 422 19.37 -21.87 -16.99
C THR A 422 20.69 -21.19 -16.69
N MET A 423 21.78 -21.74 -17.20
CA MET A 423 23.13 -21.25 -16.95
C MET A 423 23.80 -20.89 -18.25
N GLU A 424 24.47 -19.75 -18.27
CA GLU A 424 25.31 -19.30 -19.38
C GLU A 424 26.77 -19.56 -19.05
N VAL A 425 27.46 -20.25 -19.96
CA VAL A 425 28.91 -20.57 -19.85
C VAL A 425 29.66 -19.78 -20.90
N VAL A 426 30.68 -19.07 -20.47
CA VAL A 426 31.59 -18.30 -21.32
C VAL A 426 33.04 -18.55 -20.88
N ASN A 427 33.92 -18.89 -21.83
CA ASN A 427 35.33 -19.23 -21.56
C ASN A 427 35.49 -20.40 -20.57
N GLY A 428 34.55 -21.37 -20.59
CA GLY A 428 34.62 -22.57 -19.78
C GLY A 428 34.16 -22.41 -18.33
N VAL A 429 33.58 -21.25 -17.96
CA VAL A 429 33.06 -20.99 -16.60
C VAL A 429 31.61 -20.47 -16.66
N VAL A 430 30.82 -20.72 -15.62
CA VAL A 430 29.44 -20.22 -15.51
C VAL A 430 29.49 -18.74 -15.14
N VAL A 431 28.89 -17.88 -16.00
CA VAL A 431 28.86 -16.42 -15.79
C VAL A 431 27.49 -15.91 -15.32
N SER A 432 26.43 -16.67 -15.57
CA SER A 432 25.06 -16.29 -15.23
C SER A 432 24.23 -17.51 -14.84
N VAL A 433 23.35 -17.34 -13.86
CA VAL A 433 22.37 -18.36 -13.41
C VAL A 433 21.00 -17.72 -13.29
N ILE A 434 20.01 -18.28 -13.98
CA ILE A 434 18.62 -17.85 -13.93
C ILE A 434 17.77 -19.03 -13.44
N ILE A 435 17.11 -18.87 -12.30
CA ILE A 435 16.24 -19.91 -11.73
C ILE A 435 14.94 -19.99 -12.54
N ASN A 436 14.69 -21.14 -13.17
CA ASN A 436 13.46 -21.39 -13.94
C ASN A 436 12.34 -22.00 -13.08
N ASN A 437 12.68 -22.99 -12.27
CA ASN A 437 11.81 -23.56 -11.25
C ASN A 437 12.48 -23.37 -9.89
N ARG A 438 11.75 -22.81 -8.95
CA ARG A 438 12.27 -22.40 -7.64
C ARG A 438 12.35 -23.55 -6.63
N GLY A 439 11.74 -24.69 -6.93
CA GLY A 439 11.68 -25.85 -6.04
C GLY A 439 10.99 -25.55 -4.71
N SER A 440 11.30 -26.36 -3.70
CA SER A 440 10.73 -26.21 -2.35
C SER A 440 11.63 -26.85 -1.28
N GLY A 441 11.50 -26.39 -0.04
CA GLY A 441 12.19 -26.94 1.14
C GLY A 441 13.67 -26.57 1.26
N TYR A 442 14.09 -25.47 0.63
CA TYR A 442 15.45 -24.94 0.73
C TYR A 442 15.61 -24.05 1.97
N THR A 443 16.85 -23.88 2.40
CA THR A 443 17.24 -22.94 3.44
C THR A 443 18.27 -21.94 2.91
N VAL A 444 18.25 -20.71 3.44
CA VAL A 444 19.30 -19.72 3.12
C VAL A 444 20.65 -20.27 3.51
N GLY A 445 21.62 -20.20 2.60
CA GLY A 445 22.94 -20.79 2.75
C GLY A 445 23.07 -22.21 2.18
N ASP A 446 21.98 -22.81 1.67
CA ASP A 446 22.08 -24.06 0.93
C ASP A 446 23.01 -23.90 -0.28
N THR A 447 23.90 -24.87 -0.49
CA THR A 447 24.75 -24.93 -1.68
C THR A 447 24.21 -25.93 -2.66
N LEU A 448 24.11 -25.50 -3.92
CA LEU A 448 23.51 -26.27 -5.02
C LEU A 448 24.49 -26.34 -6.18
N THR A 449 24.44 -27.46 -6.88
CA THR A 449 25.23 -27.71 -8.09
C THR A 449 24.37 -28.25 -9.21
N ALA A 450 24.89 -28.24 -10.44
CA ALA A 450 24.25 -28.83 -11.61
C ALA A 450 25.27 -29.56 -12.48
N THR A 451 24.82 -30.61 -13.17
CA THR A 451 25.61 -31.27 -14.19
C THR A 451 25.26 -30.65 -15.54
N LEU A 452 26.19 -29.95 -16.18
CA LEU A 452 25.96 -29.26 -17.45
C LEU A 452 26.27 -30.15 -18.65
N ASP A 453 27.55 -30.36 -18.93
CA ASP A 453 27.98 -31.13 -20.11
C ASP A 453 28.66 -32.48 -19.75
N GLY A 454 28.82 -32.73 -18.45
CA GLY A 454 29.48 -33.92 -17.92
C GLY A 454 31.03 -33.93 -18.01
N VAL A 455 31.63 -32.81 -18.42
CA VAL A 455 33.09 -32.63 -18.54
C VAL A 455 33.61 -31.60 -17.56
N GLY A 456 32.89 -30.46 -17.40
CA GLY A 456 33.23 -29.43 -16.44
C GLY A 456 33.02 -29.87 -14.97
N ILE A 457 33.69 -29.19 -14.06
CA ILE A 457 33.72 -29.52 -12.62
C ILE A 457 33.55 -28.27 -11.76
N ASP A 458 33.17 -28.51 -10.51
CA ASP A 458 33.21 -27.54 -9.39
C ASP A 458 32.26 -26.34 -9.47
N PHE A 459 31.17 -26.43 -10.29
CA PHE A 459 30.14 -25.40 -10.25
C PHE A 459 29.30 -25.47 -8.98
N GLU A 460 29.18 -24.35 -8.27
CA GLU A 460 28.39 -24.23 -7.06
C GLU A 460 27.71 -22.85 -6.96
N ILE A 461 26.47 -22.85 -6.52
CA ILE A 461 25.73 -21.65 -6.15
C ILE A 461 25.23 -21.76 -4.71
N THR A 462 25.10 -20.61 -4.06
CA THR A 462 24.50 -20.52 -2.71
C THR A 462 23.13 -19.85 -2.80
N VAL A 463 22.16 -20.38 -2.04
CA VAL A 463 20.83 -19.77 -1.89
C VAL A 463 20.95 -18.56 -0.97
N ASP A 464 20.79 -17.36 -1.53
CA ASP A 464 20.91 -16.10 -0.79
C ASP A 464 19.60 -15.73 -0.09
N THR A 465 18.46 -15.90 -0.79
CA THR A 465 17.14 -15.58 -0.25
C THR A 465 16.10 -16.58 -0.70
N LEU A 466 15.07 -16.77 0.13
CA LEU A 466 13.90 -17.57 -0.19
C LEU A 466 12.74 -16.70 -0.61
N MET A 467 11.90 -17.25 -1.48
CA MET A 467 10.71 -16.57 -1.98
C MET A 467 9.55 -16.74 -1.00
N GLN A 468 8.96 -15.62 -0.62
CA GLN A 468 7.67 -15.64 0.03
C GLN A 468 6.59 -15.53 -1.05
N LEU A 469 5.71 -16.53 -1.14
CA LEU A 469 4.56 -16.47 -2.02
C LEU A 469 3.55 -15.48 -1.47
N VAL A 470 2.99 -14.65 -2.36
CA VAL A 470 1.97 -13.67 -2.02
C VAL A 470 0.64 -14.13 -2.62
N SER A 471 -0.39 -14.17 -1.79
CA SER A 471 -1.76 -14.52 -2.18
C SER A 471 -2.73 -13.41 -1.85
N LEU A 472 -3.89 -13.44 -2.50
CA LEU A 472 -5.02 -12.59 -2.14
C LEU A 472 -5.86 -13.29 -1.08
N TRP A 473 -6.06 -12.59 0.02
CA TRP A 473 -6.82 -13.06 1.16
C TRP A 473 -8.14 -12.30 1.26
N GLN A 474 -9.22 -13.02 1.45
CA GLN A 474 -10.50 -12.42 1.77
C GLN A 474 -10.65 -12.38 3.29
N HIS A 475 -10.67 -11.18 3.85
CA HIS A 475 -10.76 -10.96 5.29
C HIS A 475 -12.21 -10.99 5.79
N GLU A 476 -12.38 -11.16 7.10
CA GLU A 476 -13.66 -11.12 7.81
C GLU A 476 -14.66 -12.23 7.39
N ILE A 477 -14.12 -13.35 6.89
CA ILE A 477 -14.89 -14.56 6.60
C ILE A 477 -14.54 -15.66 7.60
N GLY A 478 -15.47 -15.98 8.49
CA GLY A 478 -15.27 -17.04 9.49
C GLY A 478 -14.37 -16.58 10.66
N LYS A 479 -13.70 -17.54 11.29
CA LYS A 479 -12.94 -17.37 12.54
C LYS A 479 -11.53 -17.92 12.47
N ASN A 480 -11.15 -18.47 11.32
CA ASN A 480 -9.90 -19.16 11.10
C ASN A 480 -9.14 -18.56 9.93
N LEU A 481 -7.85 -18.78 9.91
CA LEU A 481 -7.06 -18.61 8.71
C LEU A 481 -7.18 -19.89 7.86
N VAL A 482 -7.65 -19.75 6.62
CA VAL A 482 -7.85 -20.86 5.70
C VAL A 482 -6.98 -20.66 4.48
N GLN A 483 -6.05 -21.59 4.26
CA GLN A 483 -5.19 -21.64 3.07
C GLN A 483 -5.33 -23.01 2.41
N GLY A 484 -6.06 -23.08 1.29
CA GLY A 484 -6.41 -24.34 0.66
C GLY A 484 -7.18 -25.26 1.60
N THR A 485 -6.60 -26.40 1.96
CA THR A 485 -7.15 -27.36 2.93
C THR A 485 -6.67 -27.11 4.38
N ASN A 486 -5.71 -26.24 4.57
CA ASN A 486 -5.17 -25.95 5.89
C ASN A 486 -6.08 -24.94 6.60
N VAL A 487 -6.52 -25.32 7.79
CA VAL A 487 -7.33 -24.47 8.67
C VAL A 487 -6.53 -24.25 9.95
N LEU A 488 -6.17 -23.00 10.23
CA LEU A 488 -5.38 -22.62 11.39
C LEU A 488 -6.19 -21.68 12.29
N ALA A 489 -6.04 -21.85 13.60
CA ALA A 489 -6.62 -20.93 14.57
C ALA A 489 -5.96 -19.55 14.45
N ILE A 490 -6.77 -18.50 14.60
CA ILE A 490 -6.27 -17.14 14.81
C ILE A 490 -6.28 -16.92 16.33
N GLU A 491 -5.09 -16.76 16.93
CA GLU A 491 -4.98 -16.44 18.33
C GLU A 491 -5.60 -15.07 18.61
N SER A 492 -6.48 -15.01 19.61
CA SER A 492 -6.99 -13.77 20.13
C SER A 492 -6.82 -13.71 21.64
N SER A 493 -6.43 -12.56 22.16
CA SER A 493 -6.25 -12.39 23.58
C SER A 493 -6.62 -10.99 24.06
N PHE A 494 -6.95 -10.89 25.32
CA PHE A 494 -6.99 -9.60 26.00
C PHE A 494 -6.41 -9.72 27.41
N THR A 495 -5.81 -8.63 27.85
CA THR A 495 -5.21 -8.52 29.18
C THR A 495 -5.86 -7.35 29.92
N THR A 496 -6.28 -7.58 31.16
CA THR A 496 -6.82 -6.47 31.99
C THR A 496 -5.69 -5.50 32.34
N SER A 497 -6.03 -4.30 32.75
CA SER A 497 -5.09 -3.41 33.45
C SER A 497 -4.64 -4.04 34.78
N ASP A 498 -3.59 -3.48 35.37
CA ASP A 498 -3.12 -3.91 36.69
C ASP A 498 -4.27 -3.80 37.71
N LEU A 499 -4.57 -4.94 38.37
CA LEU A 499 -5.54 -5.01 39.42
C LEU A 499 -4.88 -4.62 40.74
N GLY A 500 -5.50 -3.73 41.49
CA GLY A 500 -5.01 -3.26 42.79
C GLY A 500 -6.15 -2.76 43.69
N VAL A 501 -5.83 -2.38 44.91
CA VAL A 501 -6.79 -1.91 45.91
C VAL A 501 -6.52 -0.44 46.26
N ILE A 502 -7.57 0.35 46.33
CA ILE A 502 -7.50 1.72 46.85
C ILE A 502 -7.55 1.67 48.37
N ALA A 503 -6.54 2.25 49.05
CA ALA A 503 -6.56 2.40 50.51
C ALA A 503 -7.66 3.35 50.96
N GLY A 504 -8.52 2.91 51.91
CA GLY A 504 -9.46 3.77 52.65
C GLY A 504 -10.92 3.69 52.26
N GLY A 505 -11.33 2.75 51.38
CA GLY A 505 -12.72 2.46 51.02
C GLY A 505 -13.08 0.98 51.19
N PRO A 506 -14.39 0.60 51.04
CA PRO A 506 -14.73 -0.79 50.85
C PRO A 506 -13.90 -1.32 49.68
N ALA A 507 -13.39 -2.54 49.81
CA ALA A 507 -12.44 -3.16 48.85
C ALA A 507 -12.98 -3.07 47.41
N THR A 508 -12.60 -2.01 46.72
CA THR A 508 -12.86 -1.81 45.31
C THR A 508 -11.55 -1.99 44.56
N PHE A 509 -11.56 -2.85 43.57
CA PHE A 509 -10.42 -2.96 42.65
C PHE A 509 -10.22 -1.64 41.92
N SER A 510 -9.03 -1.09 42.00
CA SER A 510 -8.60 0.06 41.24
C SER A 510 -7.70 -0.38 40.09
N PRO A 511 -7.81 0.21 38.90
CA PRO A 511 -6.83 -0.01 37.84
C PRO A 511 -5.43 0.57 38.20
N VAL A 512 -5.33 1.39 39.23
CA VAL A 512 -4.04 1.91 39.72
C VAL A 512 -3.67 1.11 40.97
N GLY A 513 -2.80 0.10 40.78
CA GLY A 513 -2.36 -0.77 41.86
C GLY A 513 -1.66 -0.01 42.97
N GLU A 514 -2.12 -0.16 44.21
CA GLU A 514 -1.32 0.16 45.37
C GLU A 514 -0.34 -0.98 45.66
N ASN A 515 0.77 -0.67 46.32
CA ASN A 515 1.88 -1.57 46.62
C ASN A 515 1.50 -2.66 47.65
N LYS A 516 0.44 -3.43 47.38
CA LYS A 516 -0.06 -4.53 48.21
C LYS A 516 0.04 -5.86 47.48
N TRP A 517 0.29 -6.93 48.23
CA TRP A 517 0.17 -8.27 47.70
C TRP A 517 -1.34 -8.59 47.50
N THR A 518 -1.70 -8.92 46.28
CA THR A 518 -3.03 -9.41 45.94
C THR A 518 -2.95 -10.93 45.71
N ARG A 519 -3.73 -11.68 46.45
CA ARG A 519 -3.86 -13.12 46.28
C ARG A 519 -5.20 -13.42 45.67
N ILE A 520 -5.18 -14.08 44.50
CA ILE A 520 -6.39 -14.57 43.84
C ILE A 520 -6.65 -16.00 44.30
N GLU A 521 -7.85 -16.27 44.79
CA GLU A 521 -8.31 -17.60 45.19
C GLU A 521 -9.28 -18.20 44.16
N ARG A 522 -10.00 -17.35 43.44
CA ARG A 522 -10.94 -17.78 42.43
C ARG A 522 -11.18 -16.72 41.39
N VAL A 523 -11.39 -17.19 40.14
CA VAL A 523 -11.94 -16.39 39.04
C VAL A 523 -13.24 -17.03 38.58
N GLU A 524 -14.29 -16.24 38.49
CA GLU A 524 -15.58 -16.67 37.94
C GLU A 524 -15.72 -16.06 36.55
N PRO A 525 -15.43 -16.83 35.49
CA PRO A 525 -15.49 -16.35 34.13
C PRO A 525 -16.95 -16.21 33.69
N ASN A 526 -17.27 -15.10 33.04
CA ASN A 526 -18.58 -14.90 32.44
C ASN A 526 -18.38 -14.72 30.93
N PHE A 527 -18.24 -15.86 30.25
CA PHE A 527 -18.00 -15.91 28.81
C PHE A 527 -19.13 -16.66 28.09
N ILE A 528 -19.48 -16.13 26.92
CA ILE A 528 -20.17 -16.91 25.90
C ILE A 528 -19.07 -17.33 24.93
N GLN A 529 -18.72 -18.63 24.90
CA GLN A 529 -17.58 -19.11 24.17
C GLN A 529 -17.88 -20.37 23.36
N VAL A 530 -17.12 -20.52 22.27
CA VAL A 530 -16.99 -21.75 21.50
C VAL A 530 -15.53 -22.19 21.63
N GLY A 531 -15.34 -23.43 22.11
CA GLY A 531 -14.01 -23.93 22.44
C GLY A 531 -13.53 -23.51 23.83
N ASP A 532 -12.38 -24.01 24.21
CA ASP A 532 -11.76 -23.72 25.52
C ASP A 532 -11.02 -22.37 25.45
N LEU A 533 -10.93 -21.73 26.61
CA LEU A 533 -10.14 -20.51 26.81
C LEU A 533 -9.06 -20.78 27.85
N ASP A 534 -7.92 -20.14 27.68
CA ASP A 534 -6.82 -20.17 28.61
C ASP A 534 -6.76 -18.87 29.41
N LEU A 535 -6.73 -18.97 30.73
CA LEU A 535 -6.48 -17.87 31.63
C LEU A 535 -5.03 -17.93 32.11
N TYR A 536 -4.31 -16.83 31.94
CA TYR A 536 -2.99 -16.62 32.51
C TYR A 536 -3.04 -15.51 33.56
N ILE A 537 -2.32 -15.72 34.66
CA ILE A 537 -2.07 -14.71 35.65
C ILE A 537 -0.72 -14.10 35.36
N VAL A 538 -0.72 -12.84 34.98
CA VAL A 538 0.49 -12.09 34.63
C VAL A 538 0.72 -11.05 35.72
N GLY A 539 1.92 -10.95 36.24
CA GLY A 539 2.22 -9.96 37.24
C GLY A 539 3.64 -10.05 37.78
N ARG A 540 4.02 -9.06 38.56
CA ARG A 540 5.37 -8.94 39.10
C ARG A 540 5.33 -8.71 40.60
N PRO A 541 6.32 -9.26 41.33
CA PRO A 541 6.41 -9.08 42.76
C PRO A 541 6.85 -7.67 43.15
N TYR A 542 7.64 -7.00 42.28
CA TYR A 542 8.13 -5.63 42.46
C TYR A 542 8.04 -4.87 41.13
N PRO A 543 7.84 -3.54 41.15
CA PRO A 543 7.63 -2.75 39.93
C PRO A 543 8.75 -2.80 38.89
N ASP A 544 9.99 -3.03 39.34
CA ASP A 544 11.20 -3.08 38.51
C ASP A 544 11.60 -4.51 38.04
N GLN A 545 10.78 -5.48 38.40
CA GLN A 545 11.03 -6.87 37.97
C GLN A 545 10.20 -7.24 36.74
N PRO A 546 10.71 -8.19 35.95
CA PRO A 546 9.96 -8.71 34.82
C PRO A 546 8.66 -9.38 35.25
N ASP A 547 7.68 -9.36 34.36
CA ASP A 547 6.42 -10.06 34.57
C ASP A 547 6.66 -11.57 34.70
N GLN A 548 6.01 -12.17 35.69
CA GLN A 548 5.92 -13.61 35.88
C GLN A 548 4.53 -14.05 35.37
N VAL A 549 4.52 -15.05 34.52
CA VAL A 549 3.30 -15.63 33.95
C VAL A 549 3.06 -16.98 34.55
N THR A 550 1.86 -17.21 35.13
CA THR A 550 1.41 -18.51 35.59
C THR A 550 0.16 -18.92 34.83
N GLY A 551 0.05 -20.17 34.47
CA GLY A 551 -1.01 -20.78 33.67
C GLY A 551 -0.43 -21.67 32.57
N PRO A 552 -1.24 -22.13 31.61
CA PRO A 552 -2.67 -21.81 31.46
C PRO A 552 -3.56 -22.48 32.51
N TYR A 553 -4.61 -21.79 32.93
CA TYR A 553 -5.79 -22.36 33.57
C TYR A 553 -6.86 -22.49 32.49
N THR A 554 -6.89 -23.64 31.82
CA THR A 554 -7.85 -23.89 30.74
C THR A 554 -9.24 -24.10 31.29
N PHE A 555 -10.24 -23.46 30.68
CA PHE A 555 -11.63 -23.61 31.07
C PHE A 555 -12.55 -23.77 29.84
N ALA A 556 -13.46 -24.74 29.96
CA ALA A 556 -14.43 -25.09 28.92
C ALA A 556 -15.68 -24.18 28.97
N PRO A 557 -16.49 -24.16 27.90
CA PRO A 557 -17.80 -23.52 27.91
C PRO A 557 -18.65 -23.95 29.10
N GLY A 558 -19.25 -22.99 29.79
CA GLY A 558 -20.08 -23.24 30.97
C GLY A 558 -19.32 -23.43 32.28
N THR A 559 -18.00 -23.30 32.29
CA THR A 559 -17.23 -23.29 33.54
C THR A 559 -17.66 -22.11 34.41
N SER A 560 -18.15 -22.42 35.63
CA SER A 560 -18.64 -21.39 36.54
C SER A 560 -17.55 -20.77 37.41
N LYS A 561 -16.46 -21.47 37.63
CA LYS A 561 -15.35 -21.00 38.48
C LYS A 561 -14.02 -21.69 38.15
N ILE A 562 -12.93 -20.97 38.38
CA ILE A 562 -11.55 -21.46 38.32
C ILE A 562 -10.95 -21.19 39.69
N ASP A 563 -10.69 -22.23 40.48
CA ASP A 563 -10.04 -22.11 41.79
C ASP A 563 -8.51 -22.09 41.58
N MET A 564 -7.81 -21.13 42.21
CA MET A 564 -6.37 -20.94 42.08
C MET A 564 -5.75 -20.36 43.36
N LYS A 565 -4.43 -20.31 43.41
CA LYS A 565 -3.69 -19.67 44.52
C LYS A 565 -2.52 -18.88 43.95
N GLU A 566 -2.82 -17.72 43.40
CA GLU A 566 -1.81 -16.85 42.80
C GLU A 566 -1.67 -15.55 43.60
N GLN A 567 -0.45 -15.13 43.81
CA GLN A 567 -0.15 -13.95 44.60
C GLN A 567 0.91 -13.06 43.91
N ARG A 568 0.53 -11.81 43.61
CA ARG A 568 1.39 -10.82 42.95
C ARG A 568 1.08 -9.43 43.52
N ARG A 569 1.98 -8.46 43.31
CA ARG A 569 1.72 -7.06 43.67
C ARG A 569 0.99 -6.32 42.57
N LEU A 570 1.50 -6.42 41.36
CA LEU A 570 0.87 -5.93 40.16
C LEU A 570 0.39 -7.16 39.40
N LEU A 571 -0.90 -7.26 39.20
CA LEU A 571 -1.53 -8.49 38.70
C LEU A 571 -2.52 -8.17 37.60
N ARG A 572 -2.42 -8.88 36.50
CA ARG A 572 -3.30 -8.81 35.34
C ARG A 572 -3.85 -10.19 35.01
N LEU A 573 -5.04 -10.23 34.48
CA LEU A 573 -5.64 -11.44 33.91
C LEU A 573 -5.49 -11.37 32.40
N LYS A 574 -4.83 -12.37 31.80
CA LYS A 574 -4.76 -12.52 30.35
C LYS A 574 -5.60 -13.73 29.94
N PHE A 575 -6.58 -13.49 29.08
CA PHE A 575 -7.41 -14.53 28.49
C PHE A 575 -6.98 -14.74 27.04
N VAL A 576 -6.86 -16.00 26.62
CA VAL A 576 -6.39 -16.38 25.29
C VAL A 576 -7.33 -17.43 24.70
N SER A 577 -7.71 -17.22 23.44
CA SER A 577 -8.36 -18.22 22.59
C SER A 577 -7.41 -18.55 21.45
N ASN A 578 -7.04 -19.83 21.29
CA ASN A 578 -6.19 -20.31 20.20
C ASN A 578 -6.67 -21.68 19.73
N GLN A 579 -7.93 -21.77 19.31
CA GLN A 579 -8.54 -22.99 18.80
C GLN A 579 -9.22 -22.73 17.46
N VAL A 580 -9.19 -23.73 16.59
CA VAL A 580 -9.96 -23.72 15.35
C VAL A 580 -11.44 -23.55 15.67
N ASP A 581 -12.11 -22.63 14.99
CA ASP A 581 -13.51 -22.21 15.23
C ASP A 581 -13.75 -21.57 16.59
N GLY A 582 -12.70 -21.26 17.36
CA GLY A 582 -12.79 -20.58 18.64
C GLY A 582 -13.44 -19.20 18.52
N ASP A 583 -14.28 -18.87 19.50
CA ASP A 583 -14.95 -17.56 19.59
C ASP A 583 -15.34 -17.28 21.04
N TYR A 584 -15.31 -16.02 21.42
CA TYR A 584 -15.79 -15.65 22.75
C TYR A 584 -16.33 -14.22 22.81
N GLN A 585 -17.28 -14.05 23.70
CA GLN A 585 -17.75 -12.76 24.16
C GLN A 585 -17.56 -12.71 25.67
N THR A 586 -16.88 -11.68 26.16
CA THR A 586 -16.65 -11.53 27.58
C THR A 586 -17.72 -10.67 28.23
N GLY A 587 -18.26 -11.16 29.34
CA GLY A 587 -19.07 -10.38 30.26
C GLY A 587 -18.24 -9.87 31.45
N LYS A 588 -18.90 -9.66 32.58
CA LYS A 588 -18.24 -9.23 33.81
C LYS A 588 -17.51 -10.40 34.45
N VAL A 589 -16.20 -10.37 34.52
CA VAL A 589 -15.40 -11.37 35.26
C VAL A 589 -15.38 -10.99 36.74
N ILE A 590 -15.69 -11.95 37.61
CA ILE A 590 -15.65 -11.77 39.08
C ILE A 590 -14.35 -12.42 39.58
N VAL A 591 -13.62 -11.70 40.39
CA VAL A 591 -12.35 -12.16 40.98
C VAL A 591 -12.51 -12.17 42.50
N ASP A 592 -12.34 -13.35 43.11
CA ASP A 592 -12.29 -13.50 44.55
C ASP A 592 -10.81 -13.40 44.99
N ALA A 593 -10.50 -12.33 45.71
CA ALA A 593 -9.15 -11.99 46.06
C ALA A 593 -9.02 -11.49 47.49
N ASP A 594 -7.97 -11.99 48.15
CA ASP A 594 -7.52 -11.51 49.46
C ASP A 594 -6.33 -10.54 49.30
N PHE A 595 -6.27 -9.58 50.18
CA PHE A 595 -5.21 -8.60 50.23
C PHE A 595 -4.27 -8.93 51.39
N GLY A 596 -3.07 -9.35 51.03
CA GLY A 596 -2.01 -9.60 51.99
C GLY A 596 -1.22 -8.34 52.35
N ASP A 597 -0.32 -8.50 53.26
CA ASP A 597 0.66 -7.64 53.89
C ASP A 597 0.75 -6.17 53.37
N VAL A 598 0.24 -5.26 54.17
CA VAL A 598 0.44 -3.82 54.01
C VAL A 598 1.84 -3.51 54.59
N ARG A 599 2.86 -3.45 53.74
CA ARG A 599 4.11 -2.82 54.19
C ARG A 599 3.90 -1.33 54.34
N GLY A 600 4.00 -0.89 55.58
CA GLY A 600 3.89 0.51 55.92
C GLY A 600 4.81 1.38 55.08
N TYR A 601 4.37 2.57 54.77
CA TYR A 601 5.18 3.61 54.15
C TYR A 601 6.47 3.83 54.93
N THR A 602 7.58 3.57 54.26
CA THR A 602 8.85 4.21 54.67
C THR A 602 9.05 5.36 53.68
N VAL A 603 8.92 6.57 54.18
CA VAL A 603 9.26 7.83 53.52
C VAL A 603 10.73 7.85 53.15
#